data_03a5ae95066a07afb4324eccab24e59e
#
_entry.id   03a5ae95066a07afb4324eccab24e59e
#
_cell.length_a   1.000
_cell.length_b   1.000
_cell.length_c   1.000
_cell.angle_alpha   90.00
_cell.angle_beta   90.00
_cell.angle_gamma   90.00
#
_symmetry.space_group_name_H-M   'P 1'
#
loop_
_entity.id
_entity.type
_entity.pdbx_description
1 polymer ?
#
loop_
_entity_poly.entity_id
_entity_poly.type
_entity_poly.pdbx_seq_one_letter_code
_entity_poly.pdbx_strand_id
1 'polypeptide(L)'
;QDFIALPSSDNPTISMVPGDPVNWHAVLPTLRRPGEKFRLSIKGDDCWGNPSDRLTSRIKIKANMQVLGLPDLVDLRFGYFVNVIEGLSLDTPGLLEITILNESDQVIAKANPLVIRADEVAHFWSDMHAQSCETIGVGTAQEYFDFARNKAFLDIAGHQGNDFQITDNFWRHLNELTAKYNEDNRFLTLPGYEWSGNTGLGGDHNVWYRTEGRPIYRSSRALISDRTNPENDALSTPELIEKL
;
A
#
# COMPACT_ATOMS: atom_id res chain seq x y z
N GLN A 1 -36.87 9.86 -21.54
CA GLN A 1 -36.72 8.50 -20.96
C GLN A 1 -36.29 8.68 -19.53
N ASP A 2 -37.13 8.26 -18.60
CA ASP A 2 -36.79 8.27 -17.19
C ASP A 2 -35.89 7.06 -16.89
N PHE A 3 -34.71 7.29 -16.38
CA PHE A 3 -33.84 6.21 -15.91
C PHE A 3 -34.37 5.73 -14.55
N ILE A 4 -34.74 4.45 -14.50
CA ILE A 4 -35.12 3.81 -13.23
C ILE A 4 -33.88 3.09 -12.70
N ALA A 5 -33.39 3.52 -11.54
CA ALA A 5 -32.32 2.79 -10.86
C ALA A 5 -32.86 1.44 -10.38
N LEU A 6 -32.17 0.36 -10.72
CA LEU A 6 -32.46 -0.96 -10.17
C LEU A 6 -32.09 -0.99 -8.68
N PRO A 7 -32.85 -1.69 -7.83
CA PRO A 7 -32.44 -1.97 -6.47
C PRO A 7 -31.06 -2.63 -6.46
N SER A 8 -30.21 -2.28 -5.49
CA SER A 8 -28.84 -2.82 -5.39
C SER A 8 -28.81 -4.35 -5.26
N SER A 9 -29.88 -4.96 -4.73
CA SER A 9 -30.06 -6.41 -4.69
C SER A 9 -30.21 -7.08 -6.07
N ASP A 10 -30.64 -6.33 -7.07
CA ASP A 10 -30.92 -6.83 -8.43
C ASP A 10 -29.76 -6.57 -9.39
N ASN A 11 -28.71 -5.90 -8.93
CA ASN A 11 -27.52 -5.67 -9.74
C ASN A 11 -26.72 -6.96 -9.90
N PRO A 12 -26.32 -7.34 -11.13
CA PRO A 12 -25.46 -8.48 -11.32
C PRO A 12 -24.11 -8.24 -10.66
N THR A 13 -23.65 -9.21 -9.87
CA THR A 13 -22.33 -9.17 -9.26
C THR A 13 -21.37 -10.00 -10.10
N ILE A 14 -20.25 -9.40 -10.50
CA ILE A 14 -19.15 -10.07 -11.17
C ILE A 14 -17.98 -10.12 -10.21
N SER A 15 -17.54 -11.34 -9.86
CA SER A 15 -16.31 -11.54 -9.10
C SER A 15 -15.17 -11.87 -10.03
N MET A 16 -14.12 -11.04 -10.01
CA MET A 16 -12.88 -11.33 -10.72
C MET A 16 -12.02 -12.25 -9.85
N VAL A 17 -11.70 -13.43 -10.39
CA VAL A 17 -10.81 -14.40 -9.74
C VAL A 17 -9.48 -14.45 -10.48
N PRO A 18 -8.34 -14.59 -9.78
CA PRO A 18 -7.04 -14.65 -10.42
C PRO A 18 -6.90 -15.94 -11.25
N GLY A 19 -6.21 -15.84 -12.37
CA GLY A 19 -5.75 -16.97 -13.17
C GLY A 19 -4.47 -17.60 -12.60
N ASP A 20 -3.93 -18.60 -13.33
CA ASP A 20 -2.63 -19.18 -12.99
C ASP A 20 -1.50 -18.16 -13.20
N PRO A 21 -0.44 -18.18 -12.37
CA PRO A 21 0.65 -17.21 -12.45
C PRO A 21 1.48 -17.47 -13.72
N VAL A 22 1.70 -16.42 -14.50
CA VAL A 22 2.54 -16.46 -15.71
C VAL A 22 3.69 -15.42 -15.65
N ASN A 23 3.49 -14.30 -14.95
CA ASN A 23 4.49 -13.26 -14.75
C ASN A 23 4.94 -13.27 -13.29
N TRP A 24 6.24 -13.39 -13.08
CA TRP A 24 6.79 -13.48 -11.73
C TRP A 24 7.53 -12.21 -11.34
N HIS A 25 7.38 -11.81 -10.10
CA HIS A 25 8.01 -10.64 -9.52
C HIS A 25 8.72 -11.01 -8.23
N ALA A 26 9.93 -10.49 -8.08
CA ALA A 26 10.68 -10.53 -6.85
C ALA A 26 11.07 -9.11 -6.48
N VAL A 27 10.83 -8.68 -5.25
CA VAL A 27 11.03 -7.29 -4.83
C VAL A 27 11.86 -7.23 -3.57
N LEU A 28 12.93 -6.45 -3.63
CA LEU A 28 13.80 -6.05 -2.52
C LEU A 28 13.58 -4.57 -2.19
N PRO A 29 13.92 -4.12 -0.98
CA PRO A 29 14.12 -2.69 -0.73
C PRO A 29 15.19 -2.13 -1.67
N THR A 30 15.20 -0.81 -1.87
CA THR A 30 16.17 -0.17 -2.75
C THR A 30 17.53 0.08 -2.08
N LEU A 31 17.51 0.48 -0.82
CA LEU A 31 18.72 0.86 -0.06
C LEU A 31 18.58 0.48 1.41
N ARG A 32 19.61 -0.18 1.94
CA ARG A 32 19.75 -0.50 3.38
C ARG A 32 21.20 -0.27 3.82
N ARG A 33 21.37 -0.11 5.12
CA ARG A 33 22.70 -0.10 5.75
C ARG A 33 23.19 -1.52 6.01
N PRO A 34 24.50 -1.74 6.12
CA PRO A 34 25.05 -3.03 6.58
C PRO A 34 24.38 -3.46 7.89
N GLY A 35 23.97 -4.73 7.97
CA GLY A 35 23.30 -5.31 9.14
C GLY A 35 21.82 -4.98 9.30
N GLU A 36 21.28 -3.98 8.60
CA GLU A 36 19.84 -3.70 8.64
C GLU A 36 19.03 -4.86 8.05
N LYS A 37 17.91 -5.17 8.71
CA LYS A 37 17.00 -6.22 8.25
C LYS A 37 16.20 -5.75 7.03
N PHE A 38 15.99 -6.70 6.13
CA PHE A 38 15.13 -6.51 4.96
C PHE A 38 14.34 -7.78 4.64
N ARG A 39 13.42 -7.66 3.70
CA ARG A 39 12.61 -8.78 3.20
C ARG A 39 12.79 -8.94 1.70
N LEU A 40 12.57 -10.16 1.23
CA LEU A 40 12.37 -10.48 -0.19
C LEU A 40 10.92 -10.89 -0.36
N SER A 41 10.19 -10.17 -1.20
CA SER A 41 8.79 -10.46 -1.53
C SER A 41 8.71 -11.08 -2.92
N ILE A 42 7.95 -12.18 -3.06
CA ILE A 42 7.80 -12.92 -4.31
C ILE A 42 6.32 -13.11 -4.59
N LYS A 43 5.87 -12.75 -5.78
CA LYS A 43 4.50 -12.97 -6.25
C LYS A 43 4.48 -13.42 -7.72
N GLY A 44 3.36 -14.03 -8.12
CA GLY A 44 3.04 -14.27 -9.52
C GLY A 44 1.78 -13.53 -9.90
N ASP A 45 1.76 -12.94 -11.08
CA ASP A 45 0.57 -12.34 -11.67
C ASP A 45 0.07 -13.23 -12.83
N ASP A 46 -1.24 -13.24 -13.05
CA ASP A 46 -1.84 -13.93 -14.18
C ASP A 46 -1.55 -13.20 -15.51
N CYS A 47 -2.07 -13.72 -16.61
CA CYS A 47 -1.85 -13.14 -17.94
C CYS A 47 -2.46 -11.74 -18.13
N TRP A 48 -3.33 -11.32 -17.22
CA TRP A 48 -3.97 -10.00 -17.22
C TRP A 48 -3.32 -9.01 -16.25
N GLY A 49 -2.31 -9.46 -15.49
CA GLY A 49 -1.62 -8.66 -14.47
C GLY A 49 -2.30 -8.67 -13.11
N ASN A 50 -3.27 -9.53 -12.87
CA ASN A 50 -3.86 -9.67 -11.53
C ASN A 50 -2.96 -10.53 -10.65
N PRO A 51 -2.70 -10.14 -9.39
CA PRO A 51 -2.00 -10.99 -8.44
C PRO A 51 -2.69 -12.35 -8.28
N SER A 52 -1.93 -13.44 -8.42
CA SER A 52 -2.44 -14.79 -8.32
C SER A 52 -2.15 -15.40 -6.95
N ASP A 53 -3.15 -16.07 -6.37
CA ASP A 53 -3.02 -16.87 -5.16
C ASP A 53 -2.83 -18.37 -5.46
N ARG A 54 -2.68 -18.73 -6.74
CA ARG A 54 -2.54 -20.12 -7.21
C ARG A 54 -1.10 -20.60 -7.28
N LEU A 55 -0.25 -20.08 -6.40
CA LEU A 55 1.16 -20.44 -6.34
C LEU A 55 1.33 -21.80 -5.67
N THR A 56 1.88 -22.81 -6.38
CA THR A 56 2.08 -24.17 -5.86
C THR A 56 3.46 -24.72 -6.16
N SER A 57 4.35 -23.91 -6.75
CA SER A 57 5.66 -24.34 -7.21
C SER A 57 6.71 -24.24 -6.11
N ARG A 58 7.73 -25.09 -6.20
CA ARG A 58 9.00 -24.90 -5.48
C ARG A 58 9.89 -24.01 -6.32
N ILE A 59 10.50 -23.03 -5.70
CA ILE A 59 11.44 -22.11 -6.35
C ILE A 59 12.83 -22.21 -5.72
N LYS A 60 13.85 -21.95 -6.53
CA LYS A 60 15.25 -21.79 -6.09
C LYS A 60 15.61 -20.31 -6.08
N ILE A 61 16.38 -19.91 -5.07
CA ILE A 61 16.83 -18.52 -4.92
C ILE A 61 18.34 -18.49 -5.04
N LYS A 62 18.86 -17.64 -5.93
CA LYS A 62 20.31 -17.37 -6.08
C LYS A 62 20.60 -15.90 -5.84
N ALA A 63 21.62 -15.64 -5.03
CA ALA A 63 22.15 -14.30 -4.78
C ALA A 63 23.62 -14.23 -5.20
N ASN A 64 24.05 -13.05 -5.64
CA ASN A 64 25.46 -12.78 -5.97
C ASN A 64 26.34 -12.54 -4.74
N MET A 65 25.72 -12.34 -3.57
CA MET A 65 26.38 -12.11 -2.28
C MET A 65 25.81 -13.05 -1.23
N GLN A 66 26.56 -13.31 -0.15
CA GLN A 66 26.09 -14.14 0.95
C GLN A 66 25.11 -13.36 1.84
N VAL A 67 23.84 -13.70 1.77
CA VAL A 67 22.76 -13.09 2.54
C VAL A 67 22.42 -13.98 3.74
N LEU A 68 22.44 -13.41 4.94
CA LEU A 68 22.06 -14.13 6.16
C LEU A 68 20.54 -14.36 6.17
N GLY A 69 20.13 -15.59 6.42
CA GLY A 69 18.72 -15.99 6.49
C GLY A 69 18.06 -16.27 5.14
N LEU A 70 18.75 -16.13 4.01
CA LEU A 70 18.20 -16.45 2.71
C LEU A 70 18.20 -17.97 2.46
N PRO A 71 17.04 -18.60 2.25
CA PRO A 71 16.97 -20.02 1.90
C PRO A 71 17.28 -20.23 0.40
N ASP A 72 17.89 -21.36 0.08
CA ASP A 72 18.12 -21.76 -1.32
C ASP A 72 16.84 -22.23 -2.02
N LEU A 73 15.88 -22.75 -1.25
CA LEU A 73 14.62 -23.33 -1.72
C LEU A 73 13.43 -22.79 -0.93
N VAL A 74 12.35 -22.47 -1.61
CA VAL A 74 11.09 -22.04 -1.00
C VAL A 74 9.92 -22.76 -1.66
N ASP A 75 9.05 -23.36 -0.85
CA ASP A 75 7.76 -23.88 -1.30
C ASP A 75 6.74 -22.78 -1.26
N LEU A 76 6.22 -22.37 -2.42
CA LEU A 76 5.16 -21.40 -2.55
C LEU A 76 3.82 -22.03 -2.15
N ARG A 77 2.93 -21.23 -1.56
CA ARG A 77 1.70 -21.73 -0.96
C ARG A 77 0.48 -21.24 -1.73
N PHE A 78 -0.38 -22.18 -2.10
CA PHE A 78 -1.72 -21.88 -2.61
C PHE A 78 -2.52 -21.05 -1.60
N GLY A 79 -3.30 -20.08 -2.09
CA GLY A 79 -4.09 -19.17 -1.26
C GLY A 79 -3.31 -17.95 -0.74
N TYR A 80 -2.04 -17.80 -1.11
CA TYR A 80 -1.22 -16.64 -0.77
C TYR A 80 -0.83 -15.88 -2.02
N PHE A 81 -1.24 -14.63 -2.14
CA PHE A 81 -0.86 -13.76 -3.25
C PHE A 81 0.63 -13.39 -3.25
N VAL A 82 1.23 -13.37 -2.06
CA VAL A 82 2.63 -13.00 -1.86
C VAL A 82 3.28 -13.96 -0.88
N ASN A 83 4.49 -14.39 -1.21
CA ASN A 83 5.37 -15.12 -0.31
C ASN A 83 6.50 -14.18 0.12
N VAL A 84 6.65 -13.98 1.42
CA VAL A 84 7.64 -13.05 2.00
C VAL A 84 8.65 -13.83 2.80
N ILE A 85 9.94 -13.56 2.54
CA ILE A 85 11.07 -14.07 3.31
C ILE A 85 11.59 -12.91 4.14
N GLU A 86 11.36 -12.98 5.44
CA GLU A 86 11.65 -11.92 6.41
C GLU A 86 13.03 -12.12 7.06
N GLY A 87 13.52 -11.04 7.68
CA GLY A 87 14.69 -11.09 8.56
C GLY A 87 16.03 -11.26 7.86
N LEU A 88 16.07 -11.10 6.54
CA LEU A 88 17.30 -11.12 5.76
C LEU A 88 18.23 -9.98 6.19
N SER A 89 19.54 -10.20 6.14
CA SER A 89 20.51 -9.12 6.34
C SER A 89 21.82 -9.40 5.59
N LEU A 90 22.55 -8.30 5.32
CA LEU A 90 23.83 -8.34 4.64
C LEU A 90 24.78 -7.32 5.28
N ASP A 91 25.92 -7.80 5.80
CA ASP A 91 26.87 -6.95 6.51
C ASP A 91 27.88 -6.26 5.56
N THR A 92 28.08 -6.82 4.38
CA THR A 92 29.05 -6.33 3.40
C THR A 92 28.40 -5.27 2.49
N PRO A 93 28.97 -4.05 2.39
CA PRO A 93 28.55 -3.08 1.41
C PRO A 93 28.67 -3.60 -0.02
N GLY A 94 27.73 -3.21 -0.89
CA GLY A 94 27.74 -3.63 -2.28
C GLY A 94 26.36 -3.59 -2.92
N LEU A 95 26.25 -4.20 -4.10
CA LEU A 95 25.00 -4.35 -4.84
C LEU A 95 24.54 -5.80 -4.78
N LEU A 96 23.46 -6.05 -4.04
CA LEU A 96 22.83 -7.36 -4.00
C LEU A 96 21.88 -7.53 -5.18
N GLU A 97 22.07 -8.63 -5.90
CA GLU A 97 21.19 -9.10 -6.96
C GLU A 97 20.68 -10.49 -6.63
N ILE A 98 19.35 -10.68 -6.72
CA ILE A 98 18.69 -11.96 -6.49
C ILE A 98 17.97 -12.42 -7.74
N THR A 99 18.15 -13.69 -8.08
CA THR A 99 17.49 -14.37 -9.18
C THR A 99 16.64 -15.52 -8.65
N ILE A 100 15.42 -15.62 -9.12
CA ILE A 100 14.47 -16.68 -8.81
C ILE A 100 14.40 -17.65 -9.98
N LEU A 101 14.54 -18.94 -9.69
CA LEU A 101 14.49 -20.00 -10.71
C LEU A 101 13.36 -20.98 -10.34
N ASN A 102 12.78 -21.60 -11.36
CA ASN A 102 11.85 -22.72 -11.19
C ASN A 102 12.61 -24.04 -10.89
N GLU A 103 11.87 -25.13 -10.74
CA GLU A 103 12.44 -26.47 -10.46
C GLU A 103 13.38 -26.95 -11.59
N SER A 104 13.15 -26.50 -12.82
CA SER A 104 13.98 -26.83 -14.00
C SER A 104 15.17 -25.89 -14.20
N ASP A 105 15.55 -25.12 -13.19
CA ASP A 105 16.64 -24.13 -13.22
C ASP A 105 16.46 -22.99 -14.23
N GLN A 106 15.26 -22.75 -14.73
CA GLN A 106 14.95 -21.64 -15.59
C GLN A 106 14.70 -20.37 -14.74
N VAL A 107 15.26 -19.25 -15.14
CA VAL A 107 15.02 -17.95 -14.49
C VAL A 107 13.57 -17.52 -14.75
N ILE A 108 12.81 -17.33 -13.68
CA ILE A 108 11.42 -16.86 -13.73
C ILE A 108 11.27 -15.41 -13.26
N ALA A 109 12.18 -14.93 -12.40
CA ALA A 109 12.22 -13.52 -12.00
C ALA A 109 13.63 -13.08 -11.63
N LYS A 110 13.88 -11.77 -11.73
CA LYS A 110 15.02 -11.09 -11.10
C LYS A 110 14.47 -10.00 -10.21
N ALA A 111 14.96 -9.92 -8.98
CA ALA A 111 14.60 -8.81 -8.10
C ALA A 111 15.23 -7.50 -8.58
N ASN A 112 14.61 -6.37 -8.21
CA ASN A 112 15.32 -5.10 -8.29
C ASN A 112 16.59 -5.17 -7.42
N PRO A 113 17.68 -4.49 -7.79
CA PRO A 113 18.91 -4.49 -7.00
C PRO A 113 18.70 -3.80 -5.64
N LEU A 114 19.35 -4.32 -4.59
CA LEU A 114 19.43 -3.68 -3.29
C LEU A 114 20.85 -3.15 -3.07
N VAL A 115 20.97 -1.86 -2.86
CA VAL A 115 22.23 -1.19 -2.51
C VAL A 115 22.45 -1.28 -1.01
N ILE A 116 23.63 -1.75 -0.58
CA ILE A 116 24.06 -1.76 0.82
C ILE A 116 25.16 -0.71 1.00
N ARG A 117 24.86 0.37 1.74
CA ARG A 117 25.78 1.48 2.00
C ARG A 117 25.65 2.00 3.44
N ALA A 118 26.80 2.27 4.06
CA ALA A 118 26.87 2.71 5.45
C ALA A 118 26.54 4.21 5.63
N ASP A 119 26.79 4.99 4.62
CA ASP A 119 26.78 6.47 4.63
C ASP A 119 25.45 7.09 4.17
N GLU A 120 24.45 6.28 3.83
CA GLU A 120 23.16 6.76 3.35
C GLU A 120 22.00 6.32 4.24
N VAL A 121 20.90 7.07 4.18
CA VAL A 121 19.62 6.74 4.84
C VAL A 121 18.89 5.73 3.97
N ALA A 122 18.23 4.76 4.59
CA ALA A 122 17.41 3.79 3.87
C ALA A 122 16.29 4.47 3.08
N HIS A 123 15.99 3.96 1.89
CA HIS A 123 14.89 4.42 1.06
C HIS A 123 13.71 3.45 1.18
N PHE A 124 12.50 4.01 1.17
CA PHE A 124 11.25 3.27 1.30
C PHE A 124 10.29 3.62 0.16
N TRP A 125 9.53 2.63 -0.29
CA TRP A 125 8.49 2.81 -1.30
C TRP A 125 7.17 3.15 -0.65
N SER A 126 6.50 4.18 -1.16
CA SER A 126 5.25 4.66 -0.59
C SER A 126 4.21 5.00 -1.64
N ASP A 127 2.94 4.77 -1.28
CA ASP A 127 1.79 5.43 -1.88
C ASP A 127 1.18 6.37 -0.84
N MET A 128 1.29 7.66 -1.08
CA MET A 128 0.90 8.70 -0.14
C MET A 128 -0.34 9.47 -0.59
N HIS A 129 -1.07 8.99 -1.60
CA HIS A 129 -2.27 9.66 -2.10
C HIS A 129 -3.27 8.67 -2.70
N ALA A 130 -3.75 7.74 -1.89
CA ALA A 130 -4.76 6.78 -2.31
C ALA A 130 -6.18 7.20 -1.97
N GLN A 131 -7.13 6.73 -2.77
CA GLN A 131 -8.56 6.95 -2.62
C GLN A 131 -9.29 5.59 -2.54
N SER A 132 -10.51 5.60 -2.00
CA SER A 132 -11.37 4.42 -1.89
C SER A 132 -12.81 4.73 -2.30
N CYS A 133 -13.66 3.71 -2.36
CA CYS A 133 -15.06 3.88 -2.76
C CYS A 133 -15.89 4.72 -1.77
N GLU A 134 -15.39 4.92 -0.57
CA GLU A 134 -15.99 5.83 0.41
C GLU A 134 -15.77 7.31 0.04
N THR A 135 -14.89 7.57 -0.94
CA THR A 135 -14.67 8.88 -1.55
C THR A 135 -14.82 8.81 -3.07
N ILE A 136 -13.77 8.83 -3.86
CA ILE A 136 -13.83 8.80 -5.34
C ILE A 136 -13.12 7.60 -5.97
N GLY A 137 -12.59 6.69 -5.16
CA GLY A 137 -11.86 5.52 -5.64
C GLY A 137 -12.74 4.30 -5.90
N VAL A 138 -12.09 3.17 -6.16
CA VAL A 138 -12.69 1.85 -6.33
C VAL A 138 -12.14 0.91 -5.27
N GLY A 139 -12.99 0.07 -4.69
CA GLY A 139 -12.62 -0.75 -3.55
C GLY A 139 -12.64 0.02 -2.23
N THR A 140 -12.71 -0.69 -1.11
CA THR A 140 -12.77 -0.10 0.23
C THR A 140 -11.40 0.37 0.71
N ALA A 141 -11.36 1.27 1.69
CA ALA A 141 -10.11 1.67 2.34
C ALA A 141 -9.36 0.47 2.96
N GLN A 142 -10.09 -0.54 3.46
CA GLN A 142 -9.48 -1.77 3.95
C GLN A 142 -8.79 -2.56 2.83
N GLU A 143 -9.45 -2.72 1.69
CA GLU A 143 -8.86 -3.39 0.51
C GLU A 143 -7.64 -2.64 -0.02
N TYR A 144 -7.65 -1.31 0.03
CA TYR A 144 -6.49 -0.50 -0.31
C TYR A 144 -5.28 -0.83 0.58
N PHE A 145 -5.44 -0.76 1.91
CA PHE A 145 -4.33 -1.06 2.82
C PHE A 145 -3.86 -2.52 2.71
N ASP A 146 -4.78 -3.45 2.51
CA ASP A 146 -4.44 -4.85 2.28
C ASP A 146 -3.63 -5.03 0.99
N PHE A 147 -4.05 -4.39 -0.09
CA PHE A 147 -3.32 -4.43 -1.36
C PHE A 147 -1.93 -3.79 -1.23
N ALA A 148 -1.85 -2.60 -0.66
CA ALA A 148 -0.60 -1.85 -0.48
C ALA A 148 0.44 -2.68 0.29
N ARG A 149 0.03 -3.26 1.43
CA ARG A 149 0.91 -4.03 2.30
C ARG A 149 1.25 -5.42 1.75
N ASN A 150 0.25 -6.15 1.24
CA ASN A 150 0.36 -7.59 0.99
C ASN A 150 0.53 -7.95 -0.50
N LYS A 151 0.29 -7.02 -1.44
CA LYS A 151 0.33 -7.30 -2.88
C LYS A 151 1.23 -6.34 -3.65
N ALA A 152 1.25 -5.06 -3.29
CA ALA A 152 2.07 -4.03 -3.95
C ALA A 152 3.48 -3.91 -3.37
N PHE A 153 3.77 -4.55 -2.23
CA PHE A 153 5.07 -4.52 -1.54
C PHE A 153 5.51 -3.15 -1.04
N LEU A 154 4.57 -2.25 -0.77
CA LEU A 154 4.89 -0.93 -0.24
C LEU A 154 5.41 -1.03 1.20
N ASP A 155 6.25 -0.08 1.56
CA ASP A 155 6.73 0.12 2.93
C ASP A 155 5.85 1.10 3.69
N ILE A 156 5.26 2.08 2.99
CA ILE A 156 4.45 3.16 3.58
C ILE A 156 3.21 3.37 2.73
N ALA A 157 2.07 3.59 3.37
CA ALA A 157 0.84 3.95 2.68
C ALA A 157 -0.01 4.94 3.49
N GLY A 158 -0.78 5.74 2.78
CA GLY A 158 -1.71 6.67 3.37
C GLY A 158 -2.92 6.93 2.49
N HIS A 159 -4.09 6.84 3.09
CA HIS A 159 -5.34 7.20 2.43
C HIS A 159 -5.52 8.70 2.45
N GLN A 160 -5.88 9.29 1.29
CA GLN A 160 -6.08 10.71 1.11
C GLN A 160 -7.45 10.99 0.48
N GLY A 161 -8.51 10.48 1.12
CA GLY A 161 -9.88 10.82 0.72
C GLY A 161 -10.14 12.32 0.86
N ASN A 162 -10.98 12.84 -0.03
CA ASN A 162 -11.33 14.27 -0.03
C ASN A 162 -12.15 14.63 1.22
N ASP A 163 -11.76 15.66 1.95
CA ASP A 163 -12.36 16.08 3.22
C ASP A 163 -13.87 16.30 3.15
N PHE A 164 -14.35 16.85 1.99
CA PHE A 164 -15.77 17.13 1.77
C PHE A 164 -16.64 15.89 1.50
N GLN A 165 -16.03 14.69 1.39
CA GLN A 165 -16.71 13.40 1.24
C GLN A 165 -16.57 12.51 2.49
N ILE A 166 -15.55 12.72 3.31
CA ILE A 166 -15.30 11.93 4.51
C ILE A 166 -16.31 12.29 5.61
N THR A 167 -17.21 11.37 5.94
CA THR A 167 -18.08 11.50 7.12
C THR A 167 -17.29 11.30 8.41
N ASP A 168 -17.80 11.74 9.55
CA ASP A 168 -17.14 11.52 10.85
C ASP A 168 -17.04 10.02 11.20
N ASN A 169 -18.02 9.21 10.78
CA ASN A 169 -17.96 7.75 10.92
C ASN A 169 -16.85 7.15 10.07
N PHE A 170 -16.71 7.58 8.81
CA PHE A 170 -15.65 7.08 7.95
C PHE A 170 -14.28 7.55 8.42
N TRP A 171 -14.15 8.81 8.91
CA TRP A 171 -12.89 9.29 9.48
C TRP A 171 -12.42 8.45 10.66
N ARG A 172 -13.34 8.10 11.57
CA ARG A 172 -13.04 7.20 12.68
C ARG A 172 -12.61 5.83 12.20
N HIS A 173 -13.36 5.22 11.27
CA HIS A 173 -13.03 3.93 10.68
C HIS A 173 -11.68 3.95 9.96
N LEU A 174 -11.36 5.01 9.23
CA LEU A 174 -10.07 5.17 8.56
C LEU A 174 -8.91 5.23 9.55
N ASN A 175 -9.07 5.93 10.69
CA ASN A 175 -8.08 5.94 11.76
C ASN A 175 -7.91 4.55 12.40
N GLU A 176 -9.00 3.79 12.60
CA GLU A 176 -8.94 2.40 13.09
C GLU A 176 -8.19 1.49 12.11
N LEU A 177 -8.44 1.62 10.80
CA LEU A 177 -7.71 0.89 9.76
C LEU A 177 -6.23 1.26 9.75
N THR A 178 -5.92 2.55 9.83
CA THR A 178 -4.53 3.05 9.89
C THR A 178 -3.78 2.39 11.06
N ALA A 179 -4.34 2.44 12.27
CA ALA A 179 -3.76 1.78 13.44
C ALA A 179 -3.62 0.25 13.27
N LYS A 180 -4.63 -0.41 12.69
CA LYS A 180 -4.64 -1.86 12.47
C LYS A 180 -3.57 -2.34 11.49
N TYR A 181 -3.32 -1.57 10.43
CA TYR A 181 -2.38 -1.96 9.39
C TYR A 181 -0.94 -1.52 9.67
N ASN A 182 -0.73 -0.56 10.59
CA ASN A 182 0.59 -0.14 11.01
C ASN A 182 1.31 -1.29 11.72
N GLU A 183 2.50 -1.64 11.23
CA GLU A 183 3.30 -2.73 11.77
C GLU A 183 4.78 -2.34 11.76
N ASP A 184 5.39 -2.27 12.95
CA ASP A 184 6.76 -1.86 13.13
C ASP A 184 7.73 -2.66 12.25
N ASN A 185 8.63 -1.95 11.58
CA ASN A 185 9.65 -2.50 10.67
C ASN A 185 9.10 -3.22 9.43
N ARG A 186 7.79 -3.19 9.18
CA ARG A 186 7.19 -3.83 8.02
C ARG A 186 6.38 -2.89 7.15
N PHE A 187 5.44 -2.16 7.73
CA PHE A 187 4.51 -1.33 6.98
C PHE A 187 4.03 -0.16 7.82
N LEU A 188 4.42 1.05 7.44
CA LEU A 188 3.98 2.26 8.10
C LEU A 188 2.72 2.78 7.43
N THR A 189 1.70 3.08 8.22
CA THR A 189 0.51 3.80 7.78
C THR A 189 0.41 5.14 8.47
N LEU A 190 0.00 6.15 7.74
CA LEU A 190 -0.18 7.51 8.27
C LEU A 190 -1.65 7.92 8.16
N PRO A 191 -2.28 8.35 9.27
CA PRO A 191 -3.61 8.94 9.20
C PRO A 191 -3.55 10.27 8.45
N GLY A 192 -4.49 10.47 7.53
CA GLY A 192 -4.48 11.66 6.70
C GLY A 192 -5.72 11.78 5.83
N TYR A 193 -5.83 12.89 5.16
CA TYR A 193 -6.89 13.22 4.21
C TYR A 193 -6.43 14.31 3.24
N GLU A 194 -7.09 14.44 2.12
CA GLU A 194 -6.91 15.56 1.20
C GLU A 194 -7.89 16.68 1.58
N TRP A 195 -7.35 17.83 2.04
CA TRP A 195 -8.12 19.05 2.13
C TRP A 195 -8.28 19.63 0.73
N SER A 196 -9.52 19.65 0.21
CA SER A 196 -9.79 19.91 -1.20
C SER A 196 -10.37 21.30 -1.39
N GLY A 197 -9.52 22.30 -1.27
CA GLY A 197 -9.86 23.68 -1.61
C GLY A 197 -9.79 23.89 -3.13
N ASN A 198 -10.69 24.71 -3.70
CA ASN A 198 -10.51 25.15 -5.08
C ASN A 198 -9.36 26.15 -5.20
N THR A 199 -8.95 26.47 -6.43
CA THR A 199 -7.83 27.39 -6.70
C THR A 199 -7.99 28.76 -6.00
N GLY A 200 -9.22 29.26 -5.89
CA GLY A 200 -9.51 30.54 -5.21
C GLY A 200 -9.33 30.48 -3.69
N LEU A 201 -9.34 29.27 -3.10
CA LEU A 201 -9.17 29.03 -1.66
C LEU A 201 -7.73 28.58 -1.31
N GLY A 202 -6.87 28.36 -2.30
CA GLY A 202 -5.48 27.97 -2.13
C GLY A 202 -5.09 26.61 -2.72
N GLY A 203 -6.04 25.89 -3.34
CA GLY A 203 -5.81 24.58 -3.97
C GLY A 203 -5.92 23.42 -2.97
N ASP A 204 -5.56 22.22 -3.43
CA ASP A 204 -5.65 21.00 -2.64
C ASP A 204 -4.38 20.76 -1.81
N HIS A 205 -4.55 20.27 -0.60
CA HIS A 205 -3.45 20.00 0.33
C HIS A 205 -3.58 18.63 0.98
N ASN A 206 -2.52 17.85 0.96
CA ASN A 206 -2.44 16.61 1.71
C ASN A 206 -2.14 16.92 3.18
N VAL A 207 -3.00 16.47 4.07
CA VAL A 207 -2.81 16.58 5.53
C VAL A 207 -2.41 15.22 6.08
N TRP A 208 -1.31 15.18 6.83
CA TRP A 208 -0.77 13.99 7.46
C TRP A 208 -0.61 14.20 8.95
N TYR A 209 -1.05 13.21 9.71
CA TYR A 209 -0.87 13.21 11.16
C TYR A 209 0.12 12.13 11.58
N ARG A 210 0.83 12.39 12.67
CA ARG A 210 1.74 11.39 13.29
C ARG A 210 1.00 10.34 14.09
N THR A 211 -0.23 10.63 14.51
CA THR A 211 -1.05 9.77 15.36
C THR A 211 -2.50 9.87 14.95
N GLU A 212 -3.24 8.82 15.19
CA GLU A 212 -4.69 8.75 14.98
C GLU A 212 -5.45 9.67 15.95
N GLY A 213 -6.75 9.82 15.70
CA GLY A 213 -7.67 10.58 16.58
C GLY A 213 -7.57 12.08 16.43
N ARG A 214 -6.83 12.60 15.46
CA ARG A 214 -6.79 14.03 15.16
C ARG A 214 -8.05 14.45 14.39
N PRO A 215 -8.47 15.72 14.54
CA PRO A 215 -9.66 16.22 13.83
C PRO A 215 -9.44 16.25 12.31
N ILE A 216 -10.54 16.10 11.57
CA ILE A 216 -10.55 16.42 10.14
C ILE A 216 -11.03 17.86 9.96
N TYR A 217 -10.22 18.69 9.30
CA TYR A 217 -10.58 20.07 8.94
C TYR A 217 -11.12 20.08 7.52
N ARG A 218 -12.33 20.62 7.33
CA ARG A 218 -13.05 20.52 6.06
C ARG A 218 -13.06 21.81 5.28
N SER A 219 -12.72 21.73 4.00
CA SER A 219 -12.87 22.84 3.04
C SER A 219 -14.35 23.11 2.72
N SER A 220 -15.19 22.07 2.79
CA SER A 220 -16.61 22.12 2.45
C SER A 220 -17.37 20.98 3.12
N ARG A 221 -18.69 21.13 3.22
CA ARG A 221 -19.61 20.07 3.65
C ARG A 221 -20.67 19.77 2.58
N ALA A 222 -20.36 20.05 1.31
CA ALA A 222 -21.33 19.93 0.24
C ALA A 222 -21.89 18.51 0.07
N LEU A 223 -21.07 17.48 0.28
CA LEU A 223 -21.44 16.07 0.13
C LEU A 223 -21.60 15.33 1.47
N ILE A 224 -21.57 16.03 2.60
CA ILE A 224 -21.70 15.46 3.93
C ILE A 224 -22.98 16.00 4.57
N SER A 225 -23.87 15.10 5.00
CA SER A 225 -25.10 15.48 5.71
C SER A 225 -24.85 15.86 7.18
N ASP A 226 -23.77 15.33 7.77
CA ASP A 226 -23.38 15.65 9.14
C ASP A 226 -22.94 17.11 9.27
N ARG A 227 -23.52 17.81 10.26
CA ARG A 227 -23.25 19.21 10.56
C ARG A 227 -22.65 19.39 11.98
N THR A 228 -22.21 18.30 12.60
CA THR A 228 -21.50 18.37 13.89
C THR A 228 -20.11 18.96 13.73
N ASN A 229 -19.57 19.51 14.81
CA ASN A 229 -18.23 20.06 14.87
C ASN A 229 -17.91 21.11 13.77
N PRO A 230 -18.76 22.16 13.58
CA PRO A 230 -18.50 23.18 12.55
C PRO A 230 -17.21 23.97 12.81
N GLU A 231 -16.68 23.94 14.04
CA GLU A 231 -15.40 24.51 14.41
C GLU A 231 -14.21 23.82 13.72
N ASN A 232 -14.42 22.62 13.19
CA ASN A 232 -13.43 21.88 12.40
C ASN A 232 -13.45 22.29 10.90
N ASP A 233 -14.33 23.17 10.48
CA ASP A 233 -14.28 23.67 9.11
C ASP A 233 -13.09 24.62 8.95
N ALA A 234 -12.39 24.50 7.83
CA ALA A 234 -11.31 25.39 7.40
C ALA A 234 -11.61 25.75 5.92
N LEU A 235 -12.14 26.93 5.69
CA LEU A 235 -12.68 27.33 4.39
C LEU A 235 -11.61 27.93 3.46
N SER A 236 -10.39 28.05 3.94
CA SER A 236 -9.24 28.54 3.19
C SER A 236 -7.93 27.92 3.67
N THR A 237 -6.91 27.90 2.83
CA THR A 237 -5.57 27.40 3.21
C THR A 237 -4.98 28.09 4.45
N PRO A 238 -5.07 29.43 4.61
CA PRO A 238 -4.62 30.07 5.85
C PRO A 238 -5.31 29.55 7.10
N GLU A 239 -6.65 29.35 7.06
CA GLU A 239 -7.39 28.77 8.18
C GLU A 239 -6.98 27.31 8.46
N LEU A 240 -6.73 26.51 7.41
CA LEU A 240 -6.23 25.15 7.57
C LEU A 240 -4.88 25.15 8.30
N ILE A 241 -3.94 25.99 7.86
CA ILE A 241 -2.59 26.07 8.46
C ILE A 241 -2.65 26.52 9.91
N GLU A 242 -3.55 27.45 10.23
CA GLU A 242 -3.72 27.93 11.60
C GLU A 242 -4.25 26.85 12.55
N LYS A 243 -5.07 25.91 12.02
CA LYS A 243 -5.70 24.83 12.80
C LYS A 243 -4.80 23.57 12.96
N LEU A 244 -3.83 23.39 12.08
CA LEU A 244 -2.89 22.25 12.09
C LEU A 244 -1.75 22.47 13.10
#